data_6d514d477c9647923a5a429dc7b1af05
#
_entry.id   6d514d477c9647923a5a429dc7b1af05
#
_cell.length_a   1.000
_cell.length_b   1.000
_cell.length_c   1.000
_cell.angle_alpha   90.00
_cell.angle_beta   90.00
_cell.angle_gamma   90.00
#
_symmetry.space_group_name_H-M   'P 1'
#
loop_
_entity.id
_entity.type
_entity.pdbx_description
1 polymer ?
#
loop_
_entity_poly.entity_id
_entity_poly.type
_entity_poly.pdbx_seq_one_letter_code
_entity_poly.pdbx_strand_id
1 'polypeptide(L)'
;MRVKVILVAGGHGSRLHPFTKYTQKTLLPLHERPVIDYALGTIRRAGITDITIISNRFVGQIAGHVGQGLEGERIHYVMEEEPLGVAHALNLARPYNENARLMVYFSDNITTVEFGEHVVDFAASPSPPGCLLIAREEAHPEAFGVAVLDEQGDIRDIVEKPTNPPSNLAIGGIYMFDERFWDYLDDAVEGSDGSFSISDITRRYVKQGEAKVLSVGEETWVDCGTPDALLQASIMAKDGKLNPNPHR
;
A
#
# COMPACT_ATOMS: atom_id res chain seq x y z
N MET A 1 -0.82 -20.00 -5.76
CA MET A 1 -2.01 -19.47 -5.03
C MET A 1 -2.38 -18.12 -5.66
N ARG A 2 -3.62 -17.65 -5.53
CA ARG A 2 -4.03 -16.35 -6.12
C ARG A 2 -3.61 -15.20 -5.21
N VAL A 3 -3.14 -14.09 -5.80
CA VAL A 3 -2.90 -12.84 -5.06
C VAL A 3 -4.17 -11.99 -5.12
N LYS A 4 -4.62 -11.49 -3.98
CA LYS A 4 -5.68 -10.48 -3.85
C LYS A 4 -5.08 -9.19 -3.33
N VAL A 5 -5.77 -8.07 -3.54
CA VAL A 5 -5.31 -6.79 -3.02
C VAL A 5 -6.26 -6.23 -1.97
N ILE A 6 -5.68 -5.69 -0.90
CA ILE A 6 -6.36 -4.80 0.05
C ILE A 6 -5.86 -3.39 -0.22
N LEU A 7 -6.73 -2.55 -0.81
CA LEU A 7 -6.47 -1.16 -1.08
C LEU A 7 -6.92 -0.32 0.11
N VAL A 8 -5.96 0.17 0.89
CA VAL A 8 -6.22 0.93 2.12
C VAL A 8 -6.43 2.41 1.78
N ALA A 9 -7.67 2.86 1.84
CA ALA A 9 -8.11 4.22 1.54
C ALA A 9 -8.78 4.92 2.74
N GLY A 10 -8.56 4.43 3.98
CA GLY A 10 -9.24 4.90 5.19
C GLY A 10 -8.66 6.15 5.85
N GLY A 11 -7.44 6.56 5.51
CA GLY A 11 -6.74 7.66 6.18
C GLY A 11 -7.52 8.99 6.18
N HIS A 12 -7.44 9.73 7.31
CA HIS A 12 -8.16 11.00 7.49
C HIS A 12 -7.72 12.14 6.57
N GLY A 13 -6.49 12.10 6.07
CA GLY A 13 -5.94 13.15 5.24
C GLY A 13 -5.87 14.51 5.94
N SER A 14 -5.63 14.56 7.27
CA SER A 14 -5.62 15.80 8.06
C SER A 14 -4.61 16.82 7.56
N ARG A 15 -3.47 16.37 7.01
CA ARG A 15 -2.46 17.22 6.38
C ARG A 15 -2.96 17.92 5.11
N LEU A 16 -4.04 17.43 4.51
CA LEU A 16 -4.68 17.94 3.30
C LEU A 16 -5.94 18.77 3.61
N HIS A 17 -6.18 19.16 4.88
CA HIS A 17 -7.26 20.09 5.19
C HIS A 17 -7.00 21.44 4.52
N PRO A 18 -8.07 22.14 4.04
CA PRO A 18 -9.50 21.82 4.21
C PRO A 18 -10.10 20.84 3.19
N PHE A 19 -9.37 20.42 2.16
CA PHE A 19 -9.90 19.61 1.05
C PHE A 19 -10.55 18.30 1.52
N THR A 20 -9.92 17.63 2.48
CA THR A 20 -10.36 16.32 2.98
C THR A 20 -11.40 16.36 4.08
N LYS A 21 -11.99 17.54 4.37
CA LYS A 21 -13.13 17.63 5.30
C LYS A 21 -14.40 17.00 4.74
N TYR A 22 -14.57 17.04 3.42
CA TYR A 22 -15.82 16.65 2.74
C TYR A 22 -15.64 15.56 1.69
N THR A 23 -14.40 15.12 1.45
CA THR A 23 -14.10 14.07 0.49
C THR A 23 -12.92 13.21 0.96
N GLN A 24 -12.84 11.99 0.46
CA GLN A 24 -11.69 11.13 0.72
C GLN A 24 -10.45 11.65 -0.01
N LYS A 25 -9.27 11.61 0.67
CA LYS A 25 -8.03 12.14 0.11
C LYS A 25 -7.66 11.52 -1.25
N THR A 26 -7.98 10.25 -1.44
CA THR A 26 -7.69 9.51 -2.68
C THR A 26 -8.64 9.86 -3.84
N LEU A 27 -9.69 10.63 -3.58
CA LEU A 27 -10.54 11.24 -4.60
C LEU A 27 -10.12 12.65 -4.99
N LEU A 28 -9.09 13.22 -4.36
CA LEU A 28 -8.52 14.49 -4.79
C LEU A 28 -7.92 14.35 -6.19
N PRO A 29 -8.12 15.35 -7.05
CA PRO A 29 -7.68 15.28 -8.43
C PRO A 29 -6.15 15.42 -8.55
N LEU A 30 -5.57 14.60 -9.42
CA LEU A 30 -4.25 14.78 -9.98
C LEU A 30 -4.44 15.08 -11.47
N HIS A 31 -4.42 16.34 -11.85
CA HIS A 31 -4.74 16.81 -13.19
C HIS A 31 -6.14 16.34 -13.61
N GLU A 32 -6.30 15.33 -14.45
CA GLU A 32 -7.59 14.91 -14.99
C GLU A 32 -8.23 13.73 -14.24
N ARG A 33 -7.52 13.09 -13.31
CA ARG A 33 -7.98 11.88 -12.62
C ARG A 33 -7.70 11.95 -11.14
N PRO A 34 -8.53 11.33 -10.28
CA PRO A 34 -8.25 11.26 -8.85
C PRO A 34 -7.10 10.30 -8.54
N VAL A 35 -6.48 10.51 -7.38
CA VAL A 35 -5.36 9.69 -6.86
C VAL A 35 -5.64 8.19 -6.95
N ILE A 36 -6.85 7.76 -6.60
CA ILE A 36 -7.21 6.33 -6.57
C ILE A 36 -7.13 5.66 -7.94
N ASP A 37 -7.34 6.39 -9.03
CA ASP A 37 -7.29 5.82 -10.39
C ASP A 37 -5.86 5.37 -10.75
N TYR A 38 -4.84 6.02 -10.21
CA TYR A 38 -3.44 5.62 -10.40
C TYR A 38 -3.12 4.34 -9.63
N ALA A 39 -3.57 4.25 -8.37
CA ALA A 39 -3.41 3.02 -7.57
C ALA A 39 -4.14 1.83 -8.22
N LEU A 40 -5.39 2.01 -8.64
CA LEU A 40 -6.14 0.98 -9.37
C LEU A 40 -5.48 0.61 -10.70
N GLY A 41 -4.91 1.58 -11.41
CA GLY A 41 -4.15 1.33 -12.63
C GLY A 41 -2.95 0.42 -12.39
N THR A 42 -2.17 0.66 -11.35
CA THR A 42 -1.05 -0.19 -10.95
C THR A 42 -1.50 -1.61 -10.58
N ILE A 43 -2.59 -1.76 -9.81
CA ILE A 43 -3.18 -3.05 -9.43
C ILE A 43 -3.63 -3.83 -10.66
N ARG A 44 -4.28 -3.16 -11.62
CA ARG A 44 -4.78 -3.75 -12.86
C ARG A 44 -3.65 -4.21 -13.78
N ARG A 45 -2.60 -3.38 -13.95
CA ARG A 45 -1.41 -3.78 -14.71
C ARG A 45 -0.68 -4.97 -14.08
N ALA A 46 -0.76 -5.11 -12.75
CA ALA A 46 -0.26 -6.28 -12.05
C ALA A 46 -1.11 -7.56 -12.26
N GLY A 47 -2.23 -7.47 -12.98
CA GLY A 47 -3.11 -8.60 -13.27
C GLY A 47 -3.98 -9.05 -12.08
N ILE A 48 -4.11 -8.21 -11.03
CA ILE A 48 -4.94 -8.53 -9.87
C ILE A 48 -6.38 -8.07 -10.13
N THR A 49 -7.32 -8.99 -9.97
CA THR A 49 -8.75 -8.77 -10.27
C THR A 49 -9.66 -8.87 -9.04
N ASP A 50 -9.13 -9.24 -7.88
CA ASP A 50 -9.88 -9.37 -6.63
C ASP A 50 -9.41 -8.28 -5.67
N ILE A 51 -10.23 -7.22 -5.50
CA ILE A 51 -9.84 -5.96 -4.88
C ILE A 51 -10.78 -5.67 -3.70
N THR A 52 -10.23 -5.55 -2.51
CA THR A 52 -10.98 -5.07 -1.33
C THR A 52 -10.54 -3.65 -1.02
N ILE A 53 -11.46 -2.70 -1.12
CA ILE A 53 -11.20 -1.28 -0.83
C ILE A 53 -11.73 -0.96 0.56
N ILE A 54 -10.83 -0.62 1.47
CA ILE A 54 -11.19 -0.17 2.82
C ILE A 54 -11.18 1.35 2.85
N SER A 55 -12.25 1.95 3.33
CA SER A 55 -12.32 3.40 3.53
C SER A 55 -13.14 3.74 4.78
N ASN A 56 -13.00 4.98 5.20
CA ASN A 56 -13.82 5.55 6.28
C ASN A 56 -15.25 5.88 5.80
N ARG A 57 -15.95 6.74 6.52
CA ARG A 57 -17.32 7.22 6.19
C ARG A 57 -17.51 7.70 4.73
N PHE A 58 -16.45 7.94 3.99
CA PHE A 58 -16.50 8.35 2.58
C PHE A 58 -16.44 7.16 1.60
N VAL A 59 -16.54 5.92 2.07
CA VAL A 59 -16.55 4.71 1.21
C VAL A 59 -17.58 4.80 0.09
N GLY A 60 -18.75 5.40 0.35
CA GLY A 60 -19.78 5.63 -0.66
C GLY A 60 -19.33 6.54 -1.82
N GLN A 61 -18.46 7.52 -1.57
CA GLN A 61 -17.89 8.36 -2.62
C GLN A 61 -16.94 7.55 -3.50
N ILE A 62 -16.11 6.69 -2.90
CA ILE A 62 -15.23 5.79 -3.64
C ILE A 62 -16.04 4.81 -4.47
N ALA A 63 -17.06 4.18 -3.87
CA ALA A 63 -17.94 3.25 -4.57
C ALA A 63 -18.70 3.92 -5.73
N GLY A 64 -19.12 5.17 -5.57
CA GLY A 64 -19.74 5.96 -6.64
C GLY A 64 -18.78 6.27 -7.79
N HIS A 65 -17.47 6.42 -7.52
CA HIS A 65 -16.46 6.67 -8.53
C HIS A 65 -15.96 5.40 -9.22
N VAL A 66 -15.63 4.37 -8.46
CA VAL A 66 -15.04 3.11 -8.97
C VAL A 66 -16.10 2.16 -9.53
N GLY A 67 -17.31 2.19 -8.97
CA GLY A 67 -18.43 1.34 -9.38
C GLY A 67 -18.19 -0.14 -9.08
N GLN A 68 -18.57 -0.98 -10.03
CA GLN A 68 -18.39 -2.44 -9.93
C GLN A 68 -17.01 -2.91 -10.43
N GLY A 69 -16.14 -1.98 -10.85
CA GLY A 69 -14.87 -2.32 -11.48
C GLY A 69 -15.00 -2.59 -12.96
N LEU A 70 -13.96 -3.17 -13.54
CA LEU A 70 -13.93 -3.60 -14.95
C LEU A 70 -14.46 -5.04 -15.09
N GLU A 71 -14.73 -5.46 -16.32
CA GLU A 71 -15.12 -6.83 -16.59
C GLU A 71 -14.09 -7.84 -16.05
N GLY A 72 -14.55 -8.82 -15.28
CA GLY A 72 -13.71 -9.82 -14.62
C GLY A 72 -13.14 -9.39 -13.28
N GLU A 73 -13.28 -8.12 -12.88
CA GLU A 73 -12.92 -7.66 -11.53
C GLU A 73 -13.99 -8.02 -10.50
N ARG A 74 -13.54 -8.12 -9.26
CA ARG A 74 -14.37 -8.29 -8.09
C ARG A 74 -13.96 -7.25 -7.06
N ILE A 75 -14.85 -6.27 -6.82
CA ILE A 75 -14.59 -5.17 -5.90
C ILE A 75 -15.45 -5.33 -4.65
N HIS A 76 -14.81 -5.37 -3.49
CA HIS A 76 -15.46 -5.33 -2.19
C HIS A 76 -15.19 -3.98 -1.54
N TYR A 77 -16.23 -3.33 -1.03
CA TYR A 77 -16.15 -2.08 -0.30
C TYR A 77 -16.37 -2.35 1.18
N VAL A 78 -15.38 -1.97 2.00
CA VAL A 78 -15.39 -2.16 3.44
C VAL A 78 -15.33 -0.80 4.11
N MET A 79 -16.30 -0.51 4.98
CA MET A 79 -16.35 0.73 5.74
C MET A 79 -15.71 0.53 7.12
N GLU A 80 -14.70 1.34 7.42
CA GLU A 80 -14.16 1.52 8.76
C GLU A 80 -14.97 2.65 9.42
N GLU A 81 -15.88 2.31 10.32
CA GLU A 81 -16.74 3.29 10.99
C GLU A 81 -15.95 4.18 11.93
N GLU A 82 -15.10 3.57 12.75
CA GLU A 82 -14.18 4.24 13.66
C GLU A 82 -12.73 3.99 13.26
N PRO A 83 -11.90 5.03 13.13
CA PRO A 83 -10.51 4.89 12.71
C PRO A 83 -9.62 4.40 13.85
N LEU A 84 -9.70 3.11 14.15
CA LEU A 84 -8.96 2.46 15.23
C LEU A 84 -7.55 2.02 14.79
N GLY A 85 -7.09 2.47 13.64
CA GLY A 85 -5.76 2.20 13.13
C GLY A 85 -5.71 1.13 12.05
N VAL A 86 -4.52 0.99 11.44
CA VAL A 86 -4.32 0.15 10.24
C VAL A 86 -4.62 -1.33 10.50
N ALA A 87 -4.32 -1.85 11.69
CA ALA A 87 -4.63 -3.23 12.04
C ALA A 87 -6.13 -3.51 12.04
N HIS A 88 -6.91 -2.61 12.63
CA HIS A 88 -8.36 -2.71 12.65
C HIS A 88 -8.92 -2.68 11.21
N ALA A 89 -8.47 -1.72 10.40
CA ALA A 89 -8.86 -1.61 9.00
C ALA A 89 -8.57 -2.91 8.22
N LEU A 90 -7.36 -3.46 8.35
CA LEU A 90 -6.97 -4.70 7.69
C LEU A 90 -7.85 -5.87 8.15
N ASN A 91 -8.13 -5.97 9.45
CA ASN A 91 -8.97 -7.05 9.99
C ASN A 91 -10.41 -7.02 9.47
N LEU A 92 -10.98 -5.83 9.20
CA LEU A 92 -12.27 -5.69 8.54
C LEU A 92 -12.29 -6.28 7.12
N ALA A 93 -11.14 -6.33 6.44
CA ALA A 93 -11.02 -6.93 5.11
C ALA A 93 -10.82 -8.45 5.13
N ARG A 94 -10.51 -9.05 6.29
CA ARG A 94 -10.20 -10.49 6.45
C ARG A 94 -11.23 -11.40 5.78
N PRO A 95 -12.57 -11.25 5.96
CA PRO A 95 -13.56 -12.16 5.40
C PRO A 95 -13.51 -12.29 3.87
N TYR A 96 -12.99 -11.29 3.18
CA TYR A 96 -12.86 -11.27 1.71
C TYR A 96 -11.51 -11.79 1.21
N ASN A 97 -10.53 -11.94 2.11
CA ASN A 97 -9.13 -12.11 1.76
C ASN A 97 -8.45 -13.32 2.42
N GLU A 98 -9.15 -14.06 3.28
CA GLU A 98 -8.64 -15.31 3.84
C GLU A 98 -8.25 -16.30 2.75
N ASN A 99 -7.25 -17.14 3.04
CA ASN A 99 -6.74 -18.18 2.14
C ASN A 99 -6.17 -17.65 0.80
N ALA A 100 -5.67 -16.43 0.79
CA ALA A 100 -5.01 -15.82 -0.37
C ALA A 100 -3.67 -15.20 0.06
N ARG A 101 -2.75 -15.10 -0.89
CA ARG A 101 -1.60 -14.20 -0.77
C ARG A 101 -2.10 -12.78 -1.00
N LEU A 102 -1.51 -11.82 -0.32
CA LEU A 102 -2.03 -10.46 -0.28
C LEU A 102 -1.04 -9.46 -0.87
N MET A 103 -1.56 -8.50 -1.61
CA MET A 103 -0.93 -7.21 -1.79
C MET A 103 -1.67 -6.20 -0.90
N VAL A 104 -1.00 -5.60 0.08
CA VAL A 104 -1.51 -4.47 0.84
C VAL A 104 -0.99 -3.20 0.20
N TYR A 105 -1.90 -2.35 -0.25
CA TYR A 105 -1.58 -1.14 -1.00
C TYR A 105 -2.23 0.08 -0.35
N PHE A 106 -1.44 1.03 0.14
CA PHE A 106 -1.94 2.31 0.63
C PHE A 106 -2.22 3.23 -0.54
N SER A 107 -3.48 3.56 -0.75
CA SER A 107 -4.03 4.16 -1.97
C SER A 107 -3.53 5.56 -2.33
N ASP A 108 -2.80 6.22 -1.45
CA ASP A 108 -2.13 7.50 -1.68
C ASP A 108 -0.71 7.36 -2.25
N ASN A 109 -0.24 6.13 -2.41
CA ASN A 109 1.03 5.84 -3.06
C ASN A 109 0.81 5.68 -4.57
N ILE A 110 1.50 6.50 -5.36
CA ILE A 110 1.47 6.43 -6.81
C ILE A 110 2.85 6.04 -7.31
N THR A 111 2.90 5.06 -8.20
CA THR A 111 4.17 4.55 -8.73
C THR A 111 4.05 4.13 -10.18
N THR A 112 5.17 4.21 -10.91
CA THR A 112 5.32 3.65 -12.26
C THR A 112 5.85 2.22 -12.26
N VAL A 113 6.14 1.65 -11.10
CA VAL A 113 6.63 0.27 -10.96
C VAL A 113 5.61 -0.72 -11.54
N GLU A 114 6.08 -1.61 -12.38
CA GLU A 114 5.28 -2.68 -12.97
C GLU A 114 5.40 -3.96 -12.12
N PHE A 115 4.32 -4.30 -11.42
CA PHE A 115 4.31 -5.44 -10.49
C PHE A 115 3.91 -6.77 -11.12
N GLY A 116 3.57 -6.82 -12.43
CA GLY A 116 3.02 -8.02 -13.06
C GLY A 116 3.85 -9.28 -12.87
N GLU A 117 5.14 -9.23 -13.20
CA GLU A 117 6.07 -10.36 -13.02
C GLU A 117 6.23 -10.71 -11.53
N HIS A 118 6.39 -9.72 -10.65
CA HIS A 118 6.53 -9.94 -9.21
C HIS A 118 5.32 -10.63 -8.60
N VAL A 119 4.11 -10.25 -9.04
CA VAL A 119 2.85 -10.88 -8.59
C VAL A 119 2.75 -12.32 -9.10
N VAL A 120 3.13 -12.57 -10.36
CA VAL A 120 3.14 -13.92 -10.95
C VAL A 120 4.13 -14.81 -10.20
N ASP A 121 5.35 -14.36 -9.98
CA ASP A 121 6.38 -15.10 -9.28
C ASP A 121 5.98 -15.39 -7.82
N PHE A 122 5.44 -14.37 -7.15
CA PHE A 122 4.96 -14.52 -5.77
C PHE A 122 3.78 -15.49 -5.69
N ALA A 123 2.88 -15.49 -6.68
CA ALA A 123 1.74 -16.41 -6.74
C ALA A 123 2.13 -17.85 -7.06
N ALA A 124 3.11 -18.03 -7.97
CA ALA A 124 3.48 -19.34 -8.51
C ALA A 124 4.53 -20.07 -7.66
N SER A 125 5.37 -19.35 -6.93
CA SER A 125 6.44 -19.97 -6.12
C SER A 125 5.85 -20.94 -5.09
N PRO A 126 6.36 -22.17 -5.00
CA PRO A 126 5.98 -23.08 -3.92
C PRO A 126 6.52 -22.64 -2.56
N SER A 127 7.55 -21.78 -2.55
CA SER A 127 8.17 -21.22 -1.35
C SER A 127 8.57 -19.77 -1.62
N PRO A 128 7.58 -18.85 -1.72
CA PRO A 128 7.89 -17.43 -1.91
C PRO A 128 8.51 -16.87 -0.63
N PRO A 129 9.13 -15.68 -0.69
CA PRO A 129 9.40 -14.93 0.54
C PRO A 129 8.08 -14.73 1.27
N GLY A 130 8.08 -14.86 2.60
CA GLY A 130 6.87 -14.63 3.40
C GLY A 130 6.33 -13.21 3.24
N CYS A 131 7.27 -12.23 3.12
CA CYS A 131 6.96 -10.84 2.88
C CYS A 131 7.89 -10.24 1.82
N LEU A 132 7.32 -9.50 0.86
CA LEU A 132 8.06 -8.67 -0.07
C LEU A 132 7.78 -7.20 0.24
N LEU A 133 8.83 -6.47 0.64
CA LEU A 133 8.81 -5.06 0.98
C LEU A 133 9.25 -4.26 -0.25
N ILE A 134 8.43 -3.33 -0.67
CA ILE A 134 8.80 -2.46 -1.79
C ILE A 134 9.47 -1.21 -1.20
N ALA A 135 10.70 -0.93 -1.62
CA ALA A 135 11.49 0.16 -1.07
C ALA A 135 12.15 0.99 -2.16
N ARG A 136 12.42 2.25 -1.82
CA ARG A 136 13.12 3.21 -2.69
C ARG A 136 14.16 3.99 -1.90
N GLU A 137 15.14 4.55 -2.61
CA GLU A 137 15.99 5.58 -2.04
C GLU A 137 15.19 6.87 -1.84
N GLU A 138 15.32 7.47 -0.67
CA GLU A 138 14.61 8.68 -0.26
C GLU A 138 15.59 9.67 0.39
N ALA A 139 15.48 10.94 0.02
CA ALA A 139 16.32 12.00 0.59
C ALA A 139 15.95 12.31 2.04
N HIS A 140 14.68 12.10 2.41
CA HIS A 140 14.13 12.34 3.73
C HIS A 140 13.44 11.09 4.28
N PRO A 141 14.20 10.01 4.54
CA PRO A 141 13.63 8.71 4.91
C PRO A 141 13.00 8.69 6.31
N GLU A 142 13.27 9.69 7.15
CA GLU A 142 12.72 9.83 8.51
C GLU A 142 11.19 9.93 8.56
N ALA A 143 10.54 10.15 7.43
CA ALA A 143 9.07 10.18 7.34
C ALA A 143 8.44 8.78 7.17
N PHE A 144 9.26 7.76 6.92
CA PHE A 144 8.86 6.41 6.51
C PHE A 144 9.40 5.33 7.45
N GLY A 145 8.99 4.10 7.25
CA GLY A 145 9.74 2.94 7.72
C GLY A 145 11.02 2.80 6.92
N VAL A 146 12.15 2.65 7.59
CA VAL A 146 13.48 2.59 6.96
C VAL A 146 14.07 1.21 7.11
N ALA A 147 14.46 0.60 5.99
CA ALA A 147 15.08 -0.72 5.98
C ALA A 147 16.52 -0.67 6.48
N VAL A 148 16.89 -1.65 7.31
CA VAL A 148 18.27 -1.92 7.72
C VAL A 148 18.72 -3.19 6.98
N LEU A 149 19.71 -3.04 6.12
CA LEU A 149 20.29 -4.16 5.38
C LEU A 149 21.64 -4.57 5.97
N ASP A 150 22.00 -5.83 5.81
CA ASP A 150 23.37 -6.30 6.10
C ASP A 150 24.30 -6.09 4.90
N GLU A 151 25.55 -6.56 5.05
CA GLU A 151 26.58 -6.48 4.01
C GLU A 151 26.23 -7.29 2.74
N GLN A 152 25.34 -8.28 2.86
CA GLN A 152 24.86 -9.12 1.77
C GLN A 152 23.63 -8.51 1.06
N GLY A 153 23.06 -7.42 1.61
CA GLY A 153 21.84 -6.77 1.13
C GLY A 153 20.54 -7.41 1.64
N ASP A 154 20.63 -8.36 2.58
CA ASP A 154 19.46 -8.94 3.23
C ASP A 154 18.93 -8.02 4.32
N ILE A 155 17.59 -7.92 4.42
CA ILE A 155 16.95 -7.08 5.44
C ILE A 155 17.11 -7.68 6.83
N ARG A 156 17.53 -6.86 7.80
CA ARG A 156 17.74 -7.24 9.20
C ARG A 156 16.77 -6.60 10.16
N ASP A 157 16.30 -5.40 9.85
CA ASP A 157 15.31 -4.70 10.66
C ASP A 157 14.59 -3.63 9.84
N ILE A 158 13.51 -3.09 10.41
CA ILE A 158 12.77 -1.93 9.92
C ILE A 158 12.60 -0.97 11.10
N VAL A 159 13.05 0.26 10.93
CA VAL A 159 12.89 1.31 11.94
C VAL A 159 11.81 2.28 11.47
N GLU A 160 10.69 2.33 12.20
CA GLU A 160 9.57 3.21 11.86
C GLU A 160 9.89 4.64 12.22
N LYS A 161 9.86 5.54 11.24
CA LYS A 161 10.05 6.98 11.36
C LYS A 161 11.22 7.37 12.28
N PRO A 162 12.44 6.90 11.98
CA PRO A 162 13.59 7.13 12.85
C PRO A 162 14.02 8.59 12.84
N THR A 163 14.34 9.15 14.00
CA THR A 163 14.96 10.49 14.08
C THR A 163 16.33 10.53 13.41
N ASN A 164 17.06 9.41 13.47
CA ASN A 164 18.34 9.23 12.79
C ASN A 164 18.23 7.99 11.89
N PRO A 165 17.92 8.14 10.62
CA PRO A 165 17.72 7.01 9.71
C PRO A 165 18.98 6.16 9.56
N PRO A 166 18.87 4.81 9.68
CA PRO A 166 20.02 3.90 9.52
C PRO A 166 20.44 3.74 8.07
N SER A 167 19.58 4.09 7.12
CA SER A 167 19.85 4.08 5.68
C SER A 167 18.95 5.12 4.97
N ASN A 168 19.12 5.28 3.66
CA ASN A 168 18.22 6.08 2.82
C ASN A 168 17.11 5.24 2.18
N LEU A 169 17.01 3.95 2.49
CA LEU A 169 16.07 3.02 1.87
C LEU A 169 14.72 3.04 2.60
N ALA A 170 13.81 3.88 2.12
CA ALA A 170 12.46 4.03 2.65
C ALA A 170 11.53 2.95 2.11
N ILE A 171 10.75 2.32 3.00
CA ILE A 171 9.72 1.36 2.62
C ILE A 171 8.48 2.12 2.17
N GLY A 172 8.05 1.84 0.95
CA GLY A 172 6.83 2.41 0.38
C GLY A 172 5.57 1.78 0.95
N GLY A 173 4.43 2.36 0.59
CA GLY A 173 3.12 1.89 1.05
C GLY A 173 2.55 0.71 0.25
N ILE A 174 3.39 -0.18 -0.29
CA ILE A 174 2.98 -1.38 -1.03
C ILE A 174 3.77 -2.56 -0.50
N TYR A 175 3.07 -3.64 -0.18
CA TYR A 175 3.62 -4.85 0.44
C TYR A 175 2.99 -6.08 -0.20
N MET A 176 3.74 -7.19 -0.29
CA MET A 176 3.14 -8.50 -0.57
C MET A 176 3.40 -9.43 0.62
N PHE A 177 2.38 -10.23 0.96
CA PHE A 177 2.42 -11.15 2.07
C PHE A 177 1.90 -12.53 1.66
N ASP A 178 2.47 -13.56 2.24
CA ASP A 178 1.93 -14.91 2.12
C ASP A 178 0.67 -15.13 2.98
N GLU A 179 0.18 -16.34 2.99
CA GLU A 179 -1.05 -16.73 3.69
C GLU A 179 -0.98 -16.62 5.21
N ARG A 180 0.22 -16.49 5.80
CA ARG A 180 0.44 -16.34 7.26
C ARG A 180 0.20 -14.90 7.74
N PHE A 181 -0.11 -13.99 6.84
CA PHE A 181 -0.34 -12.58 7.15
C PHE A 181 -1.32 -12.38 8.32
N TRP A 182 -2.41 -13.16 8.33
CA TRP A 182 -3.46 -13.01 9.34
C TRP A 182 -3.02 -13.46 10.72
N ASP A 183 -2.26 -14.54 10.82
CA ASP A 183 -1.69 -15.02 12.08
C ASP A 183 -0.72 -13.98 12.63
N TYR A 184 0.12 -13.39 11.76
CA TYR A 184 1.08 -12.36 12.16
C TYR A 184 0.41 -11.03 12.50
N LEU A 185 -0.74 -10.71 11.89
CA LEU A 185 -1.55 -9.57 12.27
C LEU A 185 -2.13 -9.76 13.68
N ASP A 186 -2.72 -10.92 13.97
CA ASP A 186 -3.29 -11.24 15.28
C ASP A 186 -2.24 -11.14 16.38
N ASP A 187 -1.11 -11.79 16.18
CA ASP A 187 0.02 -11.74 17.11
C ASP A 187 0.57 -10.31 17.31
N ALA A 188 0.62 -9.50 16.25
CA ALA A 188 1.14 -8.15 16.34
C ALA A 188 0.17 -7.24 17.12
N VAL A 189 -1.13 -7.45 16.96
CA VAL A 189 -2.18 -6.72 17.71
C VAL A 189 -2.14 -7.09 19.19
N GLU A 190 -2.05 -8.38 19.52
CA GLU A 190 -1.97 -8.87 20.91
C GLU A 190 -0.71 -8.35 21.64
N GLY A 191 0.39 -8.21 20.92
CA GLY A 191 1.67 -7.72 21.48
C GLY A 191 1.79 -6.19 21.51
N SER A 192 0.79 -5.43 21.05
CA SER A 192 0.82 -3.97 21.00
C SER A 192 0.23 -3.34 22.26
N ASP A 193 0.69 -2.13 22.57
CA ASP A 193 0.13 -1.27 23.63
C ASP A 193 -1.04 -0.39 23.14
N GLY A 194 -1.62 -0.75 21.99
CA GLY A 194 -2.67 0.00 21.27
C GLY A 194 -2.12 0.89 20.16
N SER A 195 -0.81 1.05 20.03
CA SER A 195 -0.18 1.64 18.84
C SER A 195 0.26 0.53 17.91
N PHE A 196 -0.26 0.51 16.68
CA PHE A 196 0.05 -0.50 15.67
C PHE A 196 0.40 0.15 14.35
N SER A 197 1.48 -0.32 13.74
CA SER A 197 1.89 0.01 12.38
C SER A 197 2.03 -1.25 11.52
N ILE A 198 1.99 -1.09 10.21
CA ILE A 198 2.27 -2.21 9.29
C ILE A 198 3.68 -2.77 9.49
N SER A 199 4.60 -1.95 10.00
CA SER A 199 5.97 -2.35 10.32
C SER A 199 6.03 -3.41 11.43
N ASP A 200 5.01 -3.53 12.27
CA ASP A 200 4.98 -4.55 13.33
C ASP A 200 4.76 -5.95 12.76
N ILE A 201 3.94 -6.07 11.70
CA ILE A 201 3.81 -7.32 10.95
C ILE A 201 5.09 -7.61 10.18
N THR A 202 5.59 -6.64 9.40
CA THR A 202 6.75 -6.85 8.53
C THR A 202 7.99 -7.22 9.32
N ARG A 203 8.17 -6.65 10.53
CA ARG A 203 9.26 -6.99 11.44
C ARG A 203 9.24 -8.44 11.90
N ARG A 204 8.06 -9.08 11.99
CA ARG A 204 7.97 -10.52 12.31
C ARG A 204 8.57 -11.36 11.20
N TYR A 205 8.24 -11.07 9.94
CA TYR A 205 8.84 -11.73 8.78
C TYR A 205 10.36 -11.50 8.71
N VAL A 206 10.82 -10.28 8.98
CA VAL A 206 12.26 -9.95 9.02
C VAL A 206 12.98 -10.78 10.08
N LYS A 207 12.45 -10.89 11.31
CA LYS A 207 13.05 -11.66 12.39
C LYS A 207 13.16 -13.15 12.08
N GLN A 208 12.31 -13.67 11.21
CA GLN A 208 12.35 -15.06 10.76
C GLN A 208 13.20 -15.28 9.51
N GLY A 209 13.80 -14.22 8.95
CA GLY A 209 14.57 -14.28 7.72
C GLY A 209 13.72 -14.54 6.47
N GLU A 210 12.42 -14.22 6.54
CA GLU A 210 11.44 -14.52 5.49
C GLU A 210 11.00 -13.27 4.72
N ALA A 211 11.53 -12.10 5.05
CA ALA A 211 11.29 -10.88 4.31
C ALA A 211 12.37 -10.64 3.24
N LYS A 212 11.96 -10.10 2.11
CA LYS A 212 12.85 -9.58 1.08
C LYS A 212 12.48 -8.14 0.72
N VAL A 213 13.47 -7.39 0.26
CA VAL A 213 13.29 -6.03 -0.24
C VAL A 213 13.37 -6.05 -1.76
N LEU A 214 12.36 -5.46 -2.41
CA LEU A 214 12.39 -5.08 -3.81
C LEU A 214 12.69 -3.58 -3.89
N SER A 215 13.90 -3.23 -4.31
CA SER A 215 14.25 -1.84 -4.59
C SER A 215 13.69 -1.45 -5.95
N VAL A 216 12.96 -0.34 -6.00
CA VAL A 216 12.31 0.13 -7.24
C VAL A 216 13.22 0.96 -8.15
N GLY A 217 14.48 1.19 -7.75
CA GLY A 217 15.46 1.89 -8.59
C GLY A 217 15.04 3.31 -8.98
N GLU A 218 15.09 3.60 -10.29
CA GLU A 218 14.77 4.92 -10.86
C GLU A 218 13.26 5.15 -11.09
N GLU A 219 12.42 4.16 -10.77
CA GLU A 219 10.97 4.27 -10.95
C GLU A 219 10.37 5.38 -10.07
N THR A 220 9.37 6.04 -10.61
CA THR A 220 8.67 7.09 -9.88
C THR A 220 7.82 6.52 -8.76
N TRP A 221 7.93 7.16 -7.60
CA TRP A 221 7.05 6.89 -6.46
C TRP A 221 6.73 8.19 -5.72
N VAL A 222 5.44 8.47 -5.52
CA VAL A 222 4.95 9.65 -4.80
C VAL A 222 3.94 9.24 -3.74
N ASP A 223 4.16 9.64 -2.49
CA ASP A 223 3.15 9.59 -1.41
C ASP A 223 2.34 10.90 -1.44
N CYS A 224 1.09 10.83 -1.89
CA CYS A 224 0.18 11.98 -2.03
C CYS A 224 -0.45 12.42 -0.69
N GLY A 225 0.28 12.31 0.42
CA GLY A 225 -0.20 12.63 1.76
C GLY A 225 -0.08 14.10 2.18
N THR A 226 0.57 14.95 1.38
CA THR A 226 0.76 16.39 1.67
C THR A 226 0.35 17.25 0.48
N PRO A 227 0.04 18.57 0.69
CA PRO A 227 -0.29 19.48 -0.41
C PRO A 227 0.80 19.59 -1.46
N ASP A 228 2.06 19.65 -1.04
CA ASP A 228 3.21 19.77 -1.97
C ASP A 228 3.39 18.49 -2.79
N ALA A 229 3.28 17.32 -2.16
CA ALA A 229 3.34 16.03 -2.87
C ALA A 229 2.18 15.86 -3.85
N LEU A 230 0.96 16.30 -3.47
CA LEU A 230 -0.21 16.29 -4.35
C LEU A 230 -0.01 17.20 -5.57
N LEU A 231 0.54 18.39 -5.37
CA LEU A 231 0.87 19.33 -6.45
C LEU A 231 1.94 18.75 -7.38
N GLN A 232 3.01 18.20 -6.82
CA GLN A 232 4.07 17.54 -7.58
C GLN A 232 3.53 16.38 -8.42
N ALA A 233 2.75 15.48 -7.82
CA ALA A 233 2.11 14.38 -8.54
C ALA A 233 1.17 14.88 -9.65
N SER A 234 0.43 15.98 -9.41
CA SER A 234 -0.45 16.59 -10.41
C SER A 234 0.34 17.12 -11.63
N ILE A 235 1.49 17.75 -11.39
CA ILE A 235 2.39 18.21 -12.46
C ILE A 235 2.95 17.01 -13.24
N MET A 236 3.39 15.96 -12.53
CA MET A 236 3.90 14.73 -13.17
C MET A 236 2.82 14.04 -14.01
N ALA A 237 1.58 14.00 -13.53
CA ALA A 237 0.43 13.47 -14.27
C ALA A 237 0.18 14.27 -15.55
N LYS A 238 0.18 15.61 -15.47
CA LYS A 238 0.06 16.50 -16.62
C LYS A 238 1.16 16.28 -17.66
N ASP A 239 2.38 16.03 -17.20
CA ASP A 239 3.55 15.78 -18.06
C ASP A 239 3.61 14.35 -18.62
N GLY A 240 2.60 13.51 -18.34
CA GLY A 240 2.54 12.11 -18.78
C GLY A 240 3.54 11.16 -18.11
N LYS A 241 4.13 11.59 -16.97
CA LYS A 241 5.11 10.80 -16.23
C LYS A 241 4.52 9.77 -15.28
N LEU A 242 3.21 9.81 -15.08
CA LEU A 242 2.45 8.84 -14.29
C LEU A 242 1.52 8.06 -15.21
N ASN A 243 1.43 6.76 -15.01
CA ASN A 243 0.54 5.88 -15.78
C ASN A 243 -0.82 5.76 -15.07
N PRO A 244 -1.85 6.51 -15.50
CA PRO A 244 -3.20 6.31 -15.00
C PRO A 244 -3.76 4.98 -15.55
N ASN A 245 -4.92 4.60 -15.01
CA ASN A 245 -5.64 3.43 -15.50
C ASN A 245 -5.90 3.51 -17.02
N PRO A 246 -5.40 2.56 -17.85
CA PRO A 246 -5.50 2.63 -19.30
C PRO A 246 -6.93 2.46 -19.85
N HIS A 247 -7.91 2.08 -19.03
CA HIS A 247 -9.25 1.66 -19.45
C HIS A 247 -10.40 2.61 -19.04
N ARG A 248 -10.09 3.88 -18.77
CA ARG A 248 -11.10 4.94 -18.58
C ARG A 248 -10.86 6.12 -19.48
#